data_59715ed81fa78ce99bdf9a32ae28dd55
#
_entry.id   59715ed81fa78ce99bdf9a32ae28dd55
#
_cell.length_a   1.000
_cell.length_b   1.000
_cell.length_c   1.000
_cell.angle_alpha   90.00
_cell.angle_beta   90.00
_cell.angle_gamma   90.00
#
_symmetry.space_group_name_H-M   'P 1'
#
loop_
_entity.id
_entity.type
_entity.pdbx_description
1 polymer ?
#
loop_
_entity_poly.entity_id
_entity_poly.type
_entity_poly.pdbx_seq_one_letter_code
_entity_poly.pdbx_strand_id
1 'polypeptide(L)'
;DTDLEKQLFRNTVSEVYTSILDDLKSAEALLNVEKWDDIALSYRFTKVCVPAIRSRVYLYMGDWQNAYAQAEEALKTKNVLEDFKADGFKLPNQYQSVEAINALEYTINNNYQNAVSVLPSFLVMYQEGDLRKDAYFAQADKDGNRKSKKRGSSEFRCTIRTGELYLNSAEAAAQSDNLSEARKRLLQLMEKRYTAEAYAKKEASVEGLGKEELIKEILNERARELAFEGHRWFDLRRTTRPRIEKTLNGQQYVLEQDDSRYTLQIPKEAIAANPNLSN
;
A
#
# COMPACT_ATOMS: atom_id res chain seq x y z
N ASP A 1 23.47 18.73 -17.59
CA ASP A 1 24.34 19.71 -16.92
C ASP A 1 23.90 19.83 -15.49
N THR A 2 24.59 19.17 -14.58
CA THR A 2 24.41 19.36 -13.15
C THR A 2 25.27 20.56 -12.75
N ASP A 3 24.62 21.72 -12.71
CA ASP A 3 25.21 22.89 -12.08
C ASP A 3 25.25 22.64 -10.57
N LEU A 4 26.41 22.18 -10.08
CA LEU A 4 26.63 21.83 -8.67
C LEU A 4 26.58 23.06 -7.74
N GLU A 5 26.62 24.28 -8.30
CA GLU A 5 26.51 25.54 -7.55
C GLU A 5 25.06 26.06 -7.49
N LYS A 6 24.14 25.45 -8.23
CA LYS A 6 22.75 25.85 -8.23
C LYS A 6 22.08 25.51 -6.89
N GLN A 7 21.78 26.55 -6.12
CA GLN A 7 20.99 26.39 -4.91
C GLN A 7 19.55 26.01 -5.24
N LEU A 8 19.09 24.88 -4.73
CA LEU A 8 17.75 24.37 -4.93
C LEU A 8 16.84 24.84 -3.80
N PHE A 9 15.63 25.19 -4.15
CA PHE A 9 14.55 25.48 -3.19
C PHE A 9 13.61 24.28 -3.11
N ARG A 10 12.87 24.22 -2.03
CA ARG A 10 11.80 23.23 -1.87
C ARG A 10 10.60 23.62 -2.73
N ASN A 11 10.08 22.65 -3.42
CA ASN A 11 8.78 22.77 -4.06
C ASN A 11 7.66 22.56 -3.02
N THR A 12 6.52 23.15 -3.27
CA THR A 12 5.30 22.85 -2.52
C THR A 12 4.81 21.44 -2.82
N VAL A 13 4.03 20.85 -1.91
CA VAL A 13 3.40 19.56 -2.13
C VAL A 13 2.53 19.57 -3.39
N SER A 14 1.82 20.67 -3.65
CA SER A 14 0.99 20.84 -4.84
C SER A 14 1.80 20.82 -6.13
N GLU A 15 2.93 21.53 -6.18
CA GLU A 15 3.81 21.53 -7.36
C GLU A 15 4.38 20.13 -7.63
N VAL A 16 4.75 19.39 -6.57
CA VAL A 16 5.23 18.01 -6.72
C VAL A 16 4.14 17.10 -7.29
N TYR A 17 2.91 17.17 -6.78
CA TYR A 17 1.81 16.37 -7.33
C TYR A 17 1.47 16.75 -8.77
N THR A 18 1.50 18.04 -9.12
CA THR A 18 1.31 18.50 -10.50
C THR A 18 2.36 17.88 -11.40
N SER A 19 3.63 17.94 -11.02
CA SER A 19 4.73 17.35 -11.79
C SER A 19 4.56 15.83 -11.99
N ILE A 20 4.17 15.10 -10.93
CA ILE A 20 3.92 13.65 -11.02
C ILE A 20 2.77 13.36 -12.02
N LEU A 21 1.69 14.13 -11.98
CA LEU A 21 0.55 13.93 -12.89
C LEU A 21 0.90 14.27 -14.34
N ASP A 22 1.73 15.28 -14.57
CA ASP A 22 2.23 15.66 -15.90
C ASP A 22 3.20 14.59 -16.47
N ASP A 23 4.07 14.04 -15.63
CA ASP A 23 4.93 12.91 -16.00
C ASP A 23 4.10 11.67 -16.36
N LEU A 24 3.07 11.35 -15.60
CA LEU A 24 2.15 10.24 -15.87
C LEU A 24 1.36 10.47 -17.16
N LYS A 25 0.96 11.71 -17.45
CA LYS A 25 0.31 12.08 -18.72
C LYS A 25 1.26 11.90 -19.90
N SER A 26 2.51 12.29 -19.74
CA SER A 26 3.53 12.11 -20.77
C SER A 26 3.84 10.63 -20.99
N ALA A 27 3.95 9.84 -19.92
CA ALA A 27 4.14 8.39 -19.99
C ALA A 27 2.97 7.69 -20.70
N GLU A 28 1.73 8.09 -20.42
CA GLU A 28 0.53 7.54 -21.06
C GLU A 28 0.56 7.70 -22.58
N ALA A 29 1.02 8.85 -23.07
CA ALA A 29 1.13 9.11 -24.50
C ALA A 29 2.21 8.25 -25.20
N LEU A 30 3.20 7.77 -24.45
CA LEU A 30 4.32 6.99 -24.99
C LEU A 30 4.12 5.47 -24.86
N LEU A 31 3.33 5.03 -23.87
CA LEU A 31 3.08 3.61 -23.60
C LEU A 31 2.12 3.02 -24.65
N ASN A 32 2.56 1.96 -25.32
CA ASN A 32 1.78 1.25 -26.35
C ASN A 32 1.53 -0.23 -26.03
N VAL A 33 2.13 -0.74 -24.94
CA VAL A 33 1.98 -2.14 -24.50
C VAL A 33 0.90 -2.26 -23.47
N GLU A 34 -0.09 -3.14 -23.71
CA GLU A 34 -1.20 -3.41 -22.78
C GLU A 34 -0.75 -4.35 -21.66
N LYS A 35 -0.05 -5.43 -22.01
CA LYS A 35 0.49 -6.43 -21.08
C LYS A 35 1.74 -7.06 -21.66
N TRP A 36 2.57 -7.62 -20.81
CA TRP A 36 3.66 -8.51 -21.20
C TRP A 36 3.19 -9.96 -21.04
N ASP A 37 3.44 -10.80 -22.03
CA ASP A 37 3.14 -12.23 -21.96
C ASP A 37 4.20 -12.99 -21.15
N ASP A 38 5.45 -12.52 -21.17
CA ASP A 38 6.52 -13.05 -20.34
C ASP A 38 6.53 -12.36 -18.97
N ILE A 39 6.29 -13.13 -17.94
CA ILE A 39 6.29 -12.66 -16.54
C ILE A 39 7.64 -12.08 -16.11
N ALA A 40 8.74 -12.50 -16.74
CA ALA A 40 10.07 -11.94 -16.49
C ALA A 40 10.16 -10.45 -16.89
N LEU A 41 9.23 -9.95 -17.71
CA LEU A 41 9.13 -8.56 -18.11
C LEU A 41 8.23 -7.72 -17.21
N SER A 42 7.74 -8.27 -16.08
CA SER A 42 6.84 -7.57 -15.15
C SER A 42 7.43 -6.29 -14.54
N TYR A 43 8.74 -6.08 -14.65
CA TYR A 43 9.39 -4.82 -14.27
C TYR A 43 9.19 -3.68 -15.27
N ARG A 44 8.76 -3.99 -16.50
CA ARG A 44 8.50 -2.97 -17.54
C ARG A 44 7.09 -2.42 -17.42
N PHE A 45 6.97 -1.13 -17.63
CA PHE A 45 5.68 -0.45 -17.59
C PHE A 45 4.78 -0.85 -18.76
N THR A 46 3.47 -0.88 -18.48
CA THR A 46 2.40 -1.10 -19.42
C THR A 46 1.35 0.00 -19.26
N LYS A 47 0.40 0.10 -20.19
CA LYS A 47 -0.64 1.14 -20.13
C LYS A 47 -1.41 1.13 -18.81
N VAL A 48 -1.71 -0.04 -18.24
CA VAL A 48 -2.43 -0.15 -16.97
C VAL A 48 -1.68 0.44 -15.78
N CYS A 49 -0.35 0.58 -15.87
CA CYS A 49 0.44 1.19 -14.80
C CYS A 49 0.06 2.67 -14.56
N VAL A 50 -0.33 3.39 -15.62
CA VAL A 50 -0.67 4.82 -15.50
C VAL A 50 -1.90 5.05 -14.64
N PRO A 51 -3.10 4.50 -14.96
CA PRO A 51 -4.26 4.67 -14.11
C PRO A 51 -4.05 4.06 -12.72
N ALA A 52 -3.30 2.94 -12.61
CA ALA A 52 -2.98 2.34 -11.32
C ALA A 52 -2.19 3.30 -10.41
N ILE A 53 -1.13 3.93 -10.92
CA ILE A 53 -0.33 4.91 -10.16
C ILE A 53 -1.15 6.17 -9.90
N ARG A 54 -1.89 6.70 -10.88
CA ARG A 54 -2.78 7.86 -10.69
C ARG A 54 -3.78 7.63 -9.57
N SER A 55 -4.34 6.42 -9.45
CA SER A 55 -5.29 6.11 -8.36
C SER A 55 -4.67 6.31 -6.98
N ARG A 56 -3.40 5.89 -6.78
CA ARG A 56 -2.64 6.11 -5.55
C ARG A 56 -2.34 7.59 -5.34
N VAL A 57 -1.92 8.30 -6.38
CA VAL A 57 -1.60 9.74 -6.30
C VAL A 57 -2.83 10.54 -5.88
N TYR A 58 -3.95 10.36 -6.57
CA TYR A 58 -5.20 11.05 -6.23
C TYR A 58 -5.73 10.68 -4.84
N LEU A 59 -5.59 9.40 -4.44
CA LEU A 59 -5.94 8.97 -3.09
C LEU A 59 -5.13 9.74 -2.03
N TYR A 60 -3.84 9.96 -2.27
CA TYR A 60 -2.96 10.69 -1.36
C TYR A 60 -3.22 12.20 -1.37
N MET A 61 -3.72 12.73 -2.48
CA MET A 61 -4.18 14.12 -2.59
C MET A 61 -5.53 14.37 -1.91
N GLY A 62 -6.31 13.31 -1.62
CA GLY A 62 -7.70 13.42 -1.17
C GLY A 62 -8.68 13.74 -2.31
N ASP A 63 -8.25 13.59 -3.55
CA ASP A 63 -9.11 13.72 -4.73
C ASP A 63 -9.83 12.38 -4.99
N TRP A 64 -10.88 12.17 -4.21
CA TRP A 64 -11.60 10.90 -4.16
C TRP A 64 -12.24 10.53 -5.49
N GLN A 65 -12.79 11.51 -6.20
CA GLN A 65 -13.45 11.28 -7.48
C GLN A 65 -12.46 10.75 -8.53
N ASN A 66 -11.32 11.39 -8.66
CA ASN A 66 -10.28 10.96 -9.59
C ASN A 66 -9.60 9.66 -9.12
N ALA A 67 -9.39 9.48 -7.80
CA ALA A 67 -8.85 8.24 -7.25
C ALA A 67 -9.73 7.05 -7.61
N TYR A 68 -11.05 7.17 -7.44
CA TYR A 68 -12.03 6.14 -7.81
C TYR A 68 -12.00 5.87 -9.32
N ALA A 69 -12.11 6.91 -10.15
CA ALA A 69 -12.15 6.77 -11.60
C ALA A 69 -10.90 6.07 -12.15
N GLN A 70 -9.72 6.41 -11.63
CA GLN A 70 -8.46 5.81 -12.08
C GLN A 70 -8.27 4.37 -11.56
N ALA A 71 -8.71 4.07 -10.33
CA ALA A 71 -8.71 2.70 -9.82
C ALA A 71 -9.62 1.79 -10.66
N GLU A 72 -10.84 2.25 -10.97
CA GLU A 72 -11.79 1.52 -11.82
C GLU A 72 -11.27 1.36 -13.26
N GLU A 73 -10.61 2.36 -13.83
CA GLU A 73 -10.00 2.25 -15.16
C GLU A 73 -8.94 1.15 -15.19
N ALA A 74 -8.05 1.12 -14.18
CA ALA A 74 -7.05 0.08 -14.08
C ALA A 74 -7.67 -1.32 -13.88
N LEU A 75 -8.74 -1.41 -13.08
CA LEU A 75 -9.46 -2.67 -12.82
C LEU A 75 -10.20 -3.23 -14.04
N LYS A 76 -10.51 -2.43 -15.06
CA LYS A 76 -11.07 -2.96 -16.33
C LYS A 76 -10.07 -3.89 -17.02
N THR A 77 -8.78 -3.59 -16.92
CA THR A 77 -7.71 -4.37 -17.58
C THR A 77 -7.10 -5.41 -16.63
N LYS A 78 -6.96 -5.07 -15.35
CA LYS A 78 -6.25 -5.90 -14.36
C LYS A 78 -7.07 -5.99 -13.07
N ASN A 79 -7.88 -7.05 -12.96
CA ASN A 79 -8.83 -7.25 -11.85
C ASN A 79 -8.68 -8.60 -11.14
N VAL A 80 -7.73 -9.42 -11.54
CA VAL A 80 -7.54 -10.77 -10.96
C VAL A 80 -6.84 -10.65 -9.61
N LEU A 81 -7.36 -11.38 -8.62
CA LEU A 81 -6.80 -11.51 -7.28
C LEU A 81 -6.30 -12.93 -7.06
N GLU A 82 -5.21 -13.07 -6.31
CA GLU A 82 -4.81 -14.38 -5.77
C GLU A 82 -5.91 -14.90 -4.84
N ASP A 83 -6.30 -16.15 -5.03
CA ASP A 83 -7.25 -16.81 -4.15
C ASP A 83 -6.50 -17.65 -3.12
N PHE A 84 -6.48 -17.21 -1.87
CA PHE A 84 -5.75 -17.89 -0.80
C PHE A 84 -6.36 -19.22 -0.37
N LYS A 85 -7.51 -19.57 -0.91
CA LYS A 85 -8.13 -20.90 -0.76
C LYS A 85 -7.63 -21.89 -1.80
N ALA A 86 -7.01 -21.40 -2.88
CA ALA A 86 -6.50 -22.26 -3.95
C ALA A 86 -5.10 -22.80 -3.62
N ASP A 87 -4.83 -24.02 -4.05
CA ASP A 87 -3.50 -24.57 -3.96
C ASP A 87 -2.52 -23.84 -4.88
N GLY A 88 -1.34 -23.56 -4.38
CA GLY A 88 -0.25 -22.96 -5.17
C GLY A 88 -0.38 -21.48 -5.45
N PHE A 89 -1.26 -20.74 -4.74
CA PHE A 89 -1.31 -19.27 -4.82
C PHE A 89 0.07 -18.66 -4.53
N LYS A 90 0.34 -17.51 -5.12
CA LYS A 90 1.57 -16.73 -4.85
C LYS A 90 1.29 -15.63 -3.83
N LEU A 91 2.31 -15.24 -3.07
CA LEU A 91 2.17 -14.03 -2.27
C LEU A 91 1.93 -12.83 -3.21
N PRO A 92 0.89 -12.01 -2.96
CA PRO A 92 0.49 -10.97 -3.92
C PRO A 92 1.55 -9.92 -4.24
N ASN A 93 2.56 -9.78 -3.36
CA ASN A 93 3.67 -8.86 -3.54
C ASN A 93 4.84 -9.44 -4.37
N GLN A 94 4.73 -10.67 -4.86
CA GLN A 94 5.74 -11.29 -5.72
C GLN A 94 5.45 -10.99 -7.20
N TYR A 95 6.50 -10.90 -8.02
CA TYR A 95 6.34 -10.61 -9.45
C TYR A 95 5.61 -11.71 -10.23
N GLN A 96 5.65 -12.96 -9.71
CA GLN A 96 4.92 -14.10 -10.31
C GLN A 96 3.44 -14.12 -9.94
N SER A 97 2.98 -13.25 -9.06
CA SER A 97 1.58 -13.18 -8.70
C SER A 97 0.72 -12.69 -9.85
N VAL A 98 -0.49 -13.27 -9.97
CA VAL A 98 -1.50 -12.77 -10.90
C VAL A 98 -1.93 -11.34 -10.59
N GLU A 99 -1.63 -10.83 -9.40
CA GLU A 99 -1.91 -9.44 -9.00
C GLU A 99 -0.86 -8.44 -9.48
N ALA A 100 0.32 -8.87 -9.93
CA ALA A 100 1.38 -7.97 -10.32
C ALA A 100 0.95 -7.08 -11.50
N ILE A 101 1.02 -5.77 -11.33
CA ILE A 101 0.85 -4.76 -12.38
C ILE A 101 2.22 -4.28 -12.84
N ASN A 102 3.09 -3.99 -11.87
CA ASN A 102 4.49 -3.69 -12.10
C ASN A 102 5.30 -4.19 -10.90
N ALA A 103 6.46 -4.78 -11.17
CA ALA A 103 7.32 -5.38 -10.15
C ALA A 103 8.76 -4.87 -10.30
N LEU A 104 8.97 -3.61 -9.96
CA LEU A 104 10.25 -2.91 -10.09
C LEU A 104 11.10 -2.95 -8.83
N GLU A 105 10.50 -3.21 -7.65
CA GLU A 105 11.21 -3.10 -6.39
C GLU A 105 12.17 -4.25 -6.12
N TYR A 106 13.43 -3.89 -5.95
CA TYR A 106 14.51 -4.78 -5.47
C TYR A 106 15.14 -4.25 -4.17
N THR A 107 14.49 -3.34 -3.50
CA THR A 107 15.16 -2.38 -2.62
C THR A 107 15.35 -2.81 -1.17
N ILE A 108 14.92 -4.02 -0.77
CA ILE A 108 14.98 -4.33 0.66
C ILE A 108 16.16 -5.26 0.97
N ASN A 109 17.14 -4.71 1.68
CA ASN A 109 18.25 -5.46 2.23
C ASN A 109 17.74 -6.60 3.12
N ASN A 110 18.05 -7.84 2.76
CA ASN A 110 17.66 -9.05 3.48
C ASN A 110 18.07 -9.03 4.97
N ASN A 111 19.18 -8.39 5.31
CA ASN A 111 19.66 -8.30 6.68
C ASN A 111 18.71 -7.48 7.56
N TYR A 112 18.20 -6.37 7.07
CA TYR A 112 17.22 -5.55 7.80
C TYR A 112 15.93 -6.32 8.08
N GLN A 113 15.40 -6.99 7.09
CA GLN A 113 14.16 -7.76 7.25
C GLN A 113 14.30 -8.97 8.17
N ASN A 114 15.47 -9.60 8.20
CA ASN A 114 15.74 -10.70 9.11
C ASN A 114 15.84 -10.26 10.58
N ALA A 115 16.21 -9.01 10.83
CA ALA A 115 16.32 -8.44 12.18
C ALA A 115 14.97 -8.02 12.78
N VAL A 116 13.90 -7.89 11.99
CA VAL A 116 12.62 -7.34 12.43
C VAL A 116 11.61 -8.43 12.72
N SER A 117 11.00 -8.41 13.90
CA SER A 117 9.85 -9.23 14.28
C SER A 117 8.55 -8.45 14.13
N VAL A 118 7.48 -9.18 13.83
CA VAL A 118 6.13 -8.60 13.72
C VAL A 118 5.58 -8.31 15.11
N LEU A 119 5.07 -7.11 15.31
CA LEU A 119 4.46 -6.74 16.61
C LEU A 119 3.25 -7.63 16.91
N PRO A 120 3.13 -8.17 18.13
CA PRO A 120 1.95 -8.94 18.53
C PRO A 120 0.64 -8.17 18.34
N SER A 121 0.63 -6.86 18.65
CA SER A 121 -0.53 -5.98 18.44
C SER A 121 -0.97 -5.88 16.99
N PHE A 122 -0.06 -6.08 16.02
CA PHE A 122 -0.41 -6.13 14.61
C PHE A 122 -0.98 -7.50 14.20
N LEU A 123 -0.46 -8.58 14.79
CA LEU A 123 -0.92 -9.94 14.49
C LEU A 123 -2.38 -10.18 14.90
N VAL A 124 -2.89 -9.49 15.95
CA VAL A 124 -4.29 -9.61 16.36
C VAL A 124 -5.29 -9.00 15.36
N MET A 125 -4.82 -8.21 14.40
CA MET A 125 -5.67 -7.73 13.30
C MET A 125 -6.12 -8.86 12.37
N TYR A 126 -5.37 -9.97 12.32
CA TYR A 126 -5.70 -11.15 11.52
C TYR A 126 -6.50 -12.13 12.39
N GLN A 127 -7.81 -12.01 12.27
CA GLN A 127 -8.77 -12.82 13.04
C GLN A 127 -8.78 -14.27 12.54
N GLU A 128 -9.50 -15.13 13.24
CA GLU A 128 -9.72 -16.51 12.83
C GLU A 128 -10.35 -16.56 11.41
N GLY A 129 -9.82 -17.47 10.57
CA GLY A 129 -10.24 -17.61 9.19
C GLY A 129 -9.65 -16.59 8.21
N ASP A 130 -8.82 -15.64 8.67
CA ASP A 130 -7.99 -14.81 7.77
C ASP A 130 -6.76 -15.62 7.33
N LEU A 131 -6.79 -16.08 6.08
CA LEU A 131 -5.76 -16.96 5.51
C LEU A 131 -4.39 -16.25 5.36
N ARG A 132 -4.38 -14.91 5.38
CA ARG A 132 -3.14 -14.14 5.30
C ARG A 132 -2.26 -14.30 6.52
N LYS A 133 -2.82 -14.63 7.68
CA LYS A 133 -2.04 -14.82 8.91
C LYS A 133 -0.93 -15.86 8.73
N ASP A 134 -1.26 -17.00 8.14
CA ASP A 134 -0.29 -18.05 7.91
C ASP A 134 0.46 -17.90 6.58
N ALA A 135 -0.14 -17.21 5.61
CA ALA A 135 0.52 -16.91 4.34
C ALA A 135 1.60 -15.82 4.49
N TYR A 136 1.34 -14.76 5.25
CA TYR A 136 2.23 -13.60 5.38
C TYR A 136 3.29 -13.74 6.48
N PHE A 137 3.04 -14.59 7.49
CA PHE A 137 3.91 -14.69 8.66
C PHE A 137 4.41 -16.13 8.87
N ALA A 138 5.69 -16.22 9.22
CA ALA A 138 6.28 -17.48 9.63
C ALA A 138 5.64 -17.97 10.94
N GLN A 139 5.80 -19.25 11.24
CA GLN A 139 5.46 -19.78 12.56
C GLN A 139 6.22 -19.04 13.65
N ALA A 140 5.62 -18.97 14.84
CA ALA A 140 6.28 -18.35 15.98
C ALA A 140 7.57 -19.12 16.33
N ASP A 141 8.62 -18.37 16.62
CA ASP A 141 9.84 -18.94 17.19
C ASP A 141 9.63 -19.34 18.67
N LYS A 142 10.67 -19.86 19.32
CA LYS A 142 10.63 -20.28 20.73
C LYS A 142 10.25 -19.15 21.70
N ASP A 143 10.45 -17.90 21.30
CA ASP A 143 10.17 -16.70 22.09
C ASP A 143 8.80 -16.08 21.71
N GLY A 144 8.04 -16.74 20.83
CA GLY A 144 6.73 -16.31 20.37
C GLY A 144 6.77 -15.26 19.23
N ASN A 145 7.95 -14.88 18.72
CA ASN A 145 8.08 -13.90 17.68
C ASN A 145 7.80 -14.50 16.31
N ARG A 146 7.13 -13.75 15.44
CA ARG A 146 6.91 -14.11 14.04
C ARG A 146 7.65 -13.16 13.11
N LYS A 147 8.12 -13.69 11.99
CA LYS A 147 8.76 -12.90 10.91
C LYS A 147 7.85 -12.85 9.70
N SER A 148 7.94 -11.77 8.92
CA SER A 148 7.19 -11.66 7.67
C SER A 148 7.78 -12.60 6.60
N LYS A 149 6.92 -13.33 5.90
CA LYS A 149 7.26 -14.08 4.68
C LYS A 149 7.32 -13.18 3.44
N LYS A 150 6.76 -11.97 3.51
CA LYS A 150 6.87 -10.94 2.47
C LYS A 150 8.25 -10.24 2.45
N ARG A 151 9.16 -10.68 3.27
CA ARG A 151 10.53 -10.17 3.34
C ARG A 151 11.30 -10.44 2.04
N GLY A 152 12.41 -9.73 1.87
CA GLY A 152 13.27 -9.82 0.72
C GLY A 152 13.71 -11.24 0.39
N SER A 153 13.60 -11.55 -0.86
CA SER A 153 14.34 -12.56 -1.58
C SER A 153 15.13 -11.82 -2.66
N SER A 154 15.90 -12.54 -3.46
CA SER A 154 16.54 -11.98 -4.66
C SER A 154 15.53 -11.65 -5.79
N GLU A 155 14.25 -11.80 -5.54
CA GLU A 155 13.19 -11.62 -6.53
C GLU A 155 12.58 -10.22 -6.47
N PHE A 156 12.14 -9.74 -7.62
CA PHE A 156 11.43 -8.48 -7.75
C PHE A 156 10.08 -8.51 -7.01
N ARG A 157 9.68 -7.35 -6.47
CA ARG A 157 8.42 -7.17 -5.78
C ARG A 157 7.50 -6.23 -6.52
N CYS A 158 6.22 -6.44 -6.32
CA CYS A 158 5.22 -5.56 -6.90
C CYS A 158 5.35 -4.15 -6.30
N THR A 159 5.58 -3.18 -7.18
CA THR A 159 5.50 -1.75 -6.87
C THR A 159 4.05 -1.32 -6.77
N ILE A 160 3.19 -1.91 -7.61
CA ILE A 160 1.75 -1.74 -7.61
C ILE A 160 1.09 -3.04 -8.04
N ARG A 161 -0.05 -3.37 -7.41
CA ARG A 161 -0.77 -4.60 -7.64
C ARG A 161 -2.28 -4.45 -7.49
N THR A 162 -3.01 -5.42 -8.03
CA THR A 162 -4.49 -5.41 -8.10
C THR A 162 -5.17 -5.23 -6.74
N GLY A 163 -4.68 -5.91 -5.70
CA GLY A 163 -5.29 -5.78 -4.36
C GLY A 163 -5.27 -4.35 -3.81
N GLU A 164 -4.24 -3.56 -4.15
CA GLU A 164 -4.22 -2.12 -3.82
C GLU A 164 -5.30 -1.35 -4.55
N LEU A 165 -5.56 -1.67 -5.84
CA LEU A 165 -6.59 -0.98 -6.63
C LEU A 165 -7.99 -1.19 -6.06
N TYR A 166 -8.31 -2.41 -5.60
CA TYR A 166 -9.57 -2.70 -4.92
C TYR A 166 -9.75 -1.82 -3.68
N LEU A 167 -8.68 -1.64 -2.91
CA LEU A 167 -8.70 -0.82 -1.70
C LEU A 167 -8.72 0.68 -2.00
N ASN A 168 -8.01 1.13 -3.05
CA ASN A 168 -8.08 2.53 -3.50
C ASN A 168 -9.48 2.88 -3.97
N SER A 169 -10.12 2.00 -4.76
CA SER A 169 -11.49 2.16 -5.20
C SER A 169 -12.48 2.16 -4.03
N ALA A 170 -12.35 1.20 -3.10
CA ALA A 170 -13.23 1.11 -1.94
C ALA A 170 -13.15 2.37 -1.05
N GLU A 171 -11.93 2.84 -0.75
CA GLU A 171 -11.73 4.03 0.07
C GLU A 171 -12.28 5.28 -0.61
N ALA A 172 -11.93 5.48 -1.88
CA ALA A 172 -12.38 6.64 -2.64
C ALA A 172 -13.91 6.68 -2.80
N ALA A 173 -14.54 5.54 -3.04
CA ALA A 173 -16.00 5.42 -3.11
C ALA A 173 -16.66 5.75 -1.76
N ALA A 174 -16.13 5.22 -0.64
CA ALA A 174 -16.65 5.50 0.70
C ALA A 174 -16.54 6.99 1.06
N GLN A 175 -15.41 7.61 0.75
CA GLN A 175 -15.18 9.04 0.97
C GLN A 175 -16.15 9.92 0.16
N SER A 176 -16.53 9.46 -1.03
CA SER A 176 -17.49 10.13 -1.93
C SER A 176 -18.95 9.73 -1.69
N ASP A 177 -19.28 9.15 -0.54
CA ASP A 177 -20.63 8.69 -0.16
C ASP A 177 -21.24 7.56 -1.03
N ASN A 178 -20.44 6.95 -1.90
CA ASN A 178 -20.85 5.77 -2.67
C ASN A 178 -20.58 4.48 -1.88
N LEU A 179 -21.32 4.29 -0.80
CA LEU A 179 -21.08 3.20 0.15
C LEU A 179 -21.35 1.82 -0.47
N SER A 180 -22.23 1.71 -1.44
CA SER A 180 -22.51 0.45 -2.14
C SER A 180 -21.29 -0.06 -2.91
N GLU A 181 -20.68 0.79 -3.75
CA GLU A 181 -19.47 0.40 -4.48
C GLU A 181 -18.28 0.19 -3.53
N ALA A 182 -18.19 0.97 -2.46
CA ALA A 182 -17.15 0.79 -1.44
C ALA A 182 -17.21 -0.61 -0.81
N ARG A 183 -18.40 -1.04 -0.36
CA ARG A 183 -18.61 -2.39 0.18
C ARG A 183 -18.29 -3.46 -0.85
N LYS A 184 -18.81 -3.32 -2.06
CA LYS A 184 -18.57 -4.26 -3.15
C LYS A 184 -17.08 -4.49 -3.40
N ARG A 185 -16.28 -3.42 -3.53
CA ARG A 185 -14.83 -3.55 -3.78
C ARG A 185 -14.09 -4.15 -2.59
N LEU A 186 -14.45 -3.75 -1.38
CA LEU A 186 -13.88 -4.32 -0.15
C LEU A 186 -14.18 -5.82 -0.06
N LEU A 187 -15.43 -6.21 -0.24
CA LEU A 187 -15.87 -7.60 -0.13
C LEU A 187 -15.29 -8.50 -1.22
N GLN A 188 -15.14 -8.00 -2.45
CA GLN A 188 -14.46 -8.73 -3.52
C GLN A 188 -13.02 -9.10 -3.16
N LEU A 189 -12.29 -8.21 -2.50
CA LEU A 189 -10.95 -8.52 -1.99
C LEU A 189 -11.01 -9.51 -0.83
N MET A 190 -11.88 -9.27 0.15
CA MET A 190 -12.01 -10.12 1.35
C MET A 190 -12.40 -11.55 0.99
N GLU A 191 -13.27 -11.76 0.02
CA GLU A 191 -13.65 -13.10 -0.45
C GLU A 191 -12.43 -13.97 -0.81
N LYS A 192 -11.38 -13.37 -1.34
CA LYS A 192 -10.14 -14.06 -1.74
C LYS A 192 -9.12 -14.23 -0.61
N ARG A 193 -9.39 -13.69 0.57
CA ARG A 193 -8.46 -13.63 1.70
C ARG A 193 -8.91 -14.43 2.92
N TYR A 194 -10.21 -14.75 3.00
CA TYR A 194 -10.81 -15.43 4.14
C TYR A 194 -11.33 -16.82 3.78
N THR A 195 -11.43 -17.70 4.77
CA THR A 195 -12.23 -18.92 4.62
C THR A 195 -13.68 -18.58 4.32
N ALA A 196 -14.44 -19.49 3.71
CA ALA A 196 -15.84 -19.22 3.37
C ALA A 196 -16.69 -18.82 4.59
N GLU A 197 -16.47 -19.50 5.73
CA GLU A 197 -17.20 -19.20 6.97
C GLU A 197 -16.84 -17.81 7.54
N ALA A 198 -15.55 -17.47 7.57
CA ALA A 198 -15.10 -16.17 8.07
C ALA A 198 -15.53 -15.04 7.14
N TYR A 199 -15.52 -15.28 5.81
CA TYR A 199 -16.01 -14.33 4.82
C TYR A 199 -17.49 -14.01 5.03
N ALA A 200 -18.35 -15.01 5.22
CA ALA A 200 -19.77 -14.78 5.45
C ALA A 200 -20.04 -13.91 6.69
N LYS A 201 -19.25 -14.09 7.75
CA LYS A 201 -19.33 -13.22 8.96
C LYS A 201 -18.85 -11.78 8.65
N LYS A 202 -17.78 -11.64 7.85
CA LYS A 202 -17.27 -10.33 7.44
C LYS A 202 -18.24 -9.59 6.52
N GLU A 203 -18.83 -10.29 5.55
CA GLU A 203 -19.84 -9.75 4.64
C GLU A 203 -21.02 -9.17 5.43
N ALA A 204 -21.62 -9.98 6.33
CA ALA A 204 -22.73 -9.53 7.15
C ALA A 204 -22.36 -8.32 8.04
N SER A 205 -21.12 -8.27 8.54
CA SER A 205 -20.64 -7.13 9.33
C SER A 205 -20.47 -5.87 8.47
N VAL A 206 -19.84 -6.00 7.29
CA VAL A 206 -19.55 -4.86 6.39
C VAL A 206 -20.83 -4.25 5.83
N GLU A 207 -21.84 -5.06 5.53
CA GLU A 207 -23.14 -4.56 5.04
C GLU A 207 -23.82 -3.61 6.01
N GLY A 208 -23.65 -3.81 7.33
CA GLY A 208 -24.24 -2.99 8.38
C GLY A 208 -23.49 -1.69 8.72
N LEU A 209 -22.27 -1.48 8.19
CA LEU A 209 -21.45 -0.34 8.58
C LEU A 209 -21.95 0.98 8.00
N GLY A 210 -21.94 2.04 8.81
CA GLY A 210 -22.07 3.41 8.35
C GLY A 210 -20.79 3.90 7.63
N LYS A 211 -20.83 5.13 7.09
CA LYS A 211 -19.70 5.69 6.32
C LYS A 211 -18.37 5.66 7.09
N GLU A 212 -18.36 6.20 8.28
CA GLU A 212 -17.13 6.34 9.08
C GLU A 212 -16.56 4.98 9.49
N GLU A 213 -17.44 4.06 9.87
CA GLU A 213 -17.07 2.69 10.24
C GLU A 213 -16.54 1.91 9.02
N LEU A 214 -17.17 2.08 7.87
CA LEU A 214 -16.73 1.46 6.61
C LEU A 214 -15.35 1.97 6.19
N ILE A 215 -15.11 3.29 6.25
CA ILE A 215 -13.79 3.87 5.97
C ILE A 215 -12.75 3.27 6.93
N LYS A 216 -13.07 3.18 8.21
CA LYS A 216 -12.17 2.58 9.21
C LYS A 216 -11.87 1.11 8.89
N GLU A 217 -12.88 0.32 8.50
CA GLU A 217 -12.66 -1.09 8.13
C GLU A 217 -11.84 -1.20 6.83
N ILE A 218 -12.06 -0.33 5.83
CA ILE A 218 -11.23 -0.28 4.63
C ILE A 218 -9.77 0.02 4.98
N LEU A 219 -9.51 0.99 5.84
CA LEU A 219 -8.15 1.32 6.29
C LEU A 219 -7.50 0.19 7.11
N ASN A 220 -8.29 -0.55 7.88
CA ASN A 220 -7.83 -1.76 8.57
C ASN A 220 -7.50 -2.88 7.58
N GLU A 221 -8.34 -3.05 6.56
CA GLU A 221 -8.08 -4.03 5.49
C GLU A 221 -6.83 -3.66 4.70
N ARG A 222 -6.61 -2.37 4.40
CA ARG A 222 -5.35 -1.89 3.79
C ARG A 222 -4.13 -2.24 4.65
N ALA A 223 -4.24 -2.08 5.97
CA ALA A 223 -3.16 -2.45 6.89
C ALA A 223 -2.84 -3.95 6.86
N ARG A 224 -3.87 -4.80 6.81
CA ARG A 224 -3.72 -6.26 6.70
C ARG A 224 -3.17 -6.67 5.34
N GLU A 225 -3.78 -6.17 4.27
CA GLU A 225 -3.49 -6.56 2.90
C GLU A 225 -2.09 -6.12 2.45
N LEU A 226 -1.77 -4.85 2.67
CA LEU A 226 -0.52 -4.22 2.22
C LEU A 226 0.58 -4.25 3.29
N ALA A 227 0.46 -5.17 4.25
CA ALA A 227 1.45 -5.35 5.31
C ALA A 227 2.85 -5.59 4.73
N PHE A 228 3.85 -4.89 5.23
CA PHE A 228 5.26 -4.97 4.79
C PHE A 228 5.53 -4.59 3.33
N GLU A 229 4.63 -3.80 2.73
CA GLU A 229 4.77 -3.25 1.37
C GLU A 229 4.97 -1.72 1.37
N GLY A 230 5.30 -1.12 2.52
CA GLY A 230 5.66 0.29 2.63
C GLY A 230 4.47 1.27 2.77
N HIS A 231 3.22 0.81 2.70
CA HIS A 231 2.05 1.69 2.66
C HIS A 231 1.63 2.27 4.02
N ARG A 232 1.78 1.49 5.11
CA ARG A 232 1.14 1.82 6.41
C ARG A 232 1.49 3.19 6.95
N TRP A 233 2.76 3.61 6.87
CA TRP A 233 3.19 4.92 7.35
C TRP A 233 2.48 6.06 6.62
N PHE A 234 2.40 5.96 5.29
CA PHE A 234 1.73 6.95 4.45
C PHE A 234 0.22 6.97 4.69
N ASP A 235 -0.42 5.81 4.89
CA ASP A 235 -1.83 5.74 5.24
C ASP A 235 -2.11 6.41 6.59
N LEU A 236 -1.33 6.13 7.62
CA LEU A 236 -1.47 6.79 8.93
C LEU A 236 -1.25 8.31 8.84
N ARG A 237 -0.21 8.72 8.09
CA ARG A 237 0.13 10.13 7.93
C ARG A 237 -0.96 10.94 7.23
N ARG A 238 -1.60 10.38 6.20
CA ARG A 238 -2.63 11.07 5.41
C ARG A 238 -4.03 11.00 6.03
N THR A 239 -4.23 10.14 7.03
CA THR A 239 -5.54 9.91 7.66
C THR A 239 -5.57 10.39 9.10
N THR A 240 -5.38 9.50 10.05
CA THR A 240 -5.68 9.72 11.47
C THR A 240 -4.51 10.25 12.28
N ARG A 241 -3.26 10.14 11.79
CA ARG A 241 -2.03 10.52 12.52
C ARG A 241 -2.06 10.11 13.98
N PRO A 242 -2.33 8.81 14.27
CA PRO A 242 -2.67 8.36 15.61
C PRO A 242 -1.46 8.43 16.54
N ARG A 243 -1.72 8.43 17.84
CA ARG A 243 -0.68 8.15 18.82
C ARG A 243 -0.14 6.73 18.62
N ILE A 244 1.18 6.61 18.51
CA ILE A 244 1.88 5.32 18.38
C ILE A 244 2.85 5.17 19.54
N GLU A 245 2.78 4.03 20.19
CA GLU A 245 3.61 3.69 21.31
C GLU A 245 4.36 2.39 21.05
N LYS A 246 5.66 2.39 21.30
CA LYS A 246 6.53 1.23 21.14
C LYS A 246 7.52 1.13 22.29
N THR A 247 7.80 -0.09 22.70
CA THR A 247 8.84 -0.38 23.70
C THR A 247 10.00 -1.09 23.02
N LEU A 248 11.22 -0.60 23.21
CA LEU A 248 12.43 -1.21 22.73
C LEU A 248 13.46 -1.26 23.88
N ASN A 249 13.97 -2.43 24.19
CA ASN A 249 14.93 -2.65 25.28
C ASN A 249 14.49 -2.05 26.62
N GLY A 250 13.19 -2.18 26.94
CA GLY A 250 12.59 -1.63 28.17
C GLY A 250 12.33 -0.13 28.15
N GLN A 251 12.76 0.59 27.13
CA GLN A 251 12.49 2.01 26.94
C GLN A 251 11.23 2.22 26.08
N GLN A 252 10.35 3.09 26.55
CA GLN A 252 9.15 3.48 25.83
C GLN A 252 9.41 4.65 24.89
N TYR A 253 8.90 4.54 23.67
CA TYR A 253 8.95 5.57 22.64
C TYR A 253 7.52 5.91 22.23
N VAL A 254 7.19 7.20 22.26
CA VAL A 254 5.86 7.68 21.94
C VAL A 254 5.92 8.69 20.80
N LEU A 255 5.08 8.49 19.82
CA LEU A 255 4.67 9.47 18.83
C LEU A 255 3.26 9.89 19.20
N GLU A 256 3.06 11.14 19.57
CA GLU A 256 1.73 11.63 19.97
C GLU A 256 0.80 11.77 18.76
N GLN A 257 -0.50 11.90 19.02
CA GLN A 257 -1.48 12.23 17.99
C GLN A 257 -1.11 13.55 17.32
N ASP A 258 -1.16 13.58 15.99
CA ASP A 258 -0.80 14.75 15.17
C ASP A 258 0.61 15.33 15.41
N ASP A 259 1.51 14.52 15.95
CA ASP A 259 2.91 14.89 16.20
C ASP A 259 3.58 15.41 14.93
N SER A 260 4.36 16.47 15.06
CA SER A 260 5.10 17.07 13.93
C SER A 260 6.05 16.08 13.24
N ARG A 261 6.54 15.05 13.96
CA ARG A 261 7.39 13.98 13.42
C ARG A 261 6.70 13.06 12.41
N TYR A 262 5.36 13.17 12.22
CA TYR A 262 4.70 12.55 11.08
C TYR A 262 5.20 13.12 9.75
N THR A 263 5.76 14.32 9.74
CA THR A 263 6.52 14.87 8.63
C THR A 263 8.01 14.78 8.95
N LEU A 264 8.74 13.98 8.15
CA LEU A 264 10.18 13.86 8.34
C LEU A 264 10.86 15.19 8.05
N GLN A 265 11.75 15.57 8.95
CA GLN A 265 12.58 16.76 8.76
C GLN A 265 13.69 16.49 7.72
N ILE A 266 14.08 17.52 7.00
CA ILE A 266 15.26 17.44 6.15
C ILE A 266 16.51 17.24 7.04
N PRO A 267 17.43 16.33 6.68
CA PRO A 267 18.65 16.13 7.44
C PRO A 267 19.44 17.44 7.62
N LYS A 268 19.99 17.63 8.82
CA LYS A 268 20.72 18.86 9.17
C LYS A 268 21.91 19.08 8.24
N GLU A 269 22.56 18.00 7.80
CA GLU A 269 23.69 18.03 6.88
C GLU A 269 23.27 18.58 5.50
N ALA A 270 22.08 18.21 5.03
CA ALA A 270 21.52 18.74 3.78
C ALA A 270 21.19 20.23 3.88
N ILE A 271 20.63 20.67 5.03
CA ILE A 271 20.38 22.11 5.30
C ILE A 271 21.70 22.88 5.41
N ALA A 272 22.71 22.31 6.05
CA ALA A 272 24.04 22.94 6.16
C ALA A 272 24.71 23.11 4.78
N ALA A 273 24.53 22.15 3.87
CA ALA A 273 25.02 22.22 2.50
C ALA A 273 24.21 23.18 1.62
N ASN A 274 22.91 23.32 1.87
CA ASN A 274 22.02 24.23 1.16
C ASN A 274 20.99 24.85 2.12
N PRO A 275 21.24 26.06 2.66
CA PRO A 275 20.35 26.74 3.61
C PRO A 275 18.94 27.03 3.07
N ASN A 276 18.76 27.08 1.75
CA ASN A 276 17.44 27.27 1.13
C ASN A 276 16.48 26.07 1.33
N LEU A 277 16.99 24.94 1.86
CA LEU A 277 16.17 23.79 2.23
C LEU A 277 15.58 23.93 3.65
N SER A 278 15.98 24.95 4.42
CA SER A 278 15.36 25.23 5.72
C SER A 278 13.89 25.63 5.53
N ASN A 279 13.05 25.22 6.48
CA ASN A 279 11.61 25.56 6.46
C ASN A 279 11.38 27.03 6.73
#